data_5e0961017401be775046a9655e047177
#
_entry.id   5e0961017401be775046a9655e047177
#
_cell.length_a   1.000
_cell.length_b   1.000
_cell.length_c   1.000
_cell.angle_alpha   90.00
_cell.angle_beta   90.00
_cell.angle_gamma   90.00
#
_symmetry.space_group_name_H-M   'P 1'
#
loop_
_entity.id
_entity.type
_entity.pdbx_description
1 polymer ?
#
loop_
_entity_poly.entity_id
_entity_poly.type
_entity_poly.pdbx_seq_one_letter_code
_entity_poly.pdbx_strand_id
1 'polypeptide(L)'
;IKNEVAPIPFHRAQIASNAEGDALDVVRKSNIKWIPKNETHGWLYDRLMQYMSIANNNLWHFNLESILDSIQYTQYHGNEKGFYGWHMDIGPQELAFRKLSLVVQLSNPSDYSGGDLQIRSGHGEATVSKTQGTVIVFPSYLLHQVTPVTGGLRESLVLWSGGNSYK
;
A
#
# COMPACT_ATOMS: atom_id res chain seq x y z
N ILE A 1 -15.26 -3.02 -5.89
CA ILE A 1 -14.12 -3.57 -5.13
C ILE A 1 -14.57 -4.00 -3.73
N LYS A 2 -15.11 -3.09 -2.88
CA LYS A 2 -15.45 -3.42 -1.47
C LYS A 2 -16.38 -4.64 -1.35
N ASN A 3 -17.41 -4.75 -2.18
CA ASN A 3 -18.33 -5.88 -2.19
C ASN A 3 -17.66 -7.19 -2.65
N GLU A 4 -16.76 -7.12 -3.62
CA GLU A 4 -16.06 -8.29 -4.14
C GLU A 4 -15.05 -8.87 -3.13
N VAL A 5 -14.41 -8.01 -2.34
CA VAL A 5 -13.47 -8.44 -1.30
C VAL A 5 -14.13 -8.76 0.04
N ALA A 6 -15.44 -8.52 0.18
CA ALA A 6 -16.16 -8.79 1.42
C ALA A 6 -16.00 -10.24 1.92
N PRO A 7 -16.07 -11.28 1.06
CA PRO A 7 -15.90 -12.67 1.48
C PRO A 7 -14.49 -13.04 1.95
N ILE A 8 -13.45 -12.26 1.58
CA ILE A 8 -12.07 -12.56 1.95
C ILE A 8 -11.87 -12.24 3.44
N PRO A 9 -11.30 -13.15 4.24
CA PRO A 9 -11.09 -12.91 5.66
C PRO A 9 -10.04 -11.82 5.91
N PHE A 10 -10.22 -11.06 6.99
CA PHE A 10 -9.21 -10.14 7.49
C PHE A 10 -8.15 -10.86 8.31
N HIS A 11 -6.93 -10.35 8.20
CA HIS A 11 -5.80 -10.71 9.05
C HIS A 11 -5.21 -9.45 9.68
N ARG A 12 -4.66 -9.57 10.89
CA ARG A 12 -3.82 -8.50 11.43
C ARG A 12 -2.61 -8.32 10.51
N ALA A 13 -2.31 -7.10 10.10
CA ALA A 13 -1.14 -6.86 9.27
C ALA A 13 0.14 -7.21 10.02
N GLN A 14 1.07 -7.84 9.34
CA GLN A 14 2.42 -8.11 9.83
C GLN A 14 3.41 -7.14 9.19
N ILE A 15 4.58 -7.01 9.78
CA ILE A 15 5.73 -6.30 9.21
C ILE A 15 6.83 -7.33 8.90
N ALA A 16 7.72 -6.99 7.97
CA ALA A 16 8.82 -7.87 7.53
C ALA A 16 9.88 -8.16 8.63
N SER A 17 9.82 -7.48 9.77
CA SER A 17 10.58 -7.87 10.97
C SER A 17 9.79 -8.92 11.73
N ASN A 18 10.49 -9.87 12.36
CA ASN A 18 9.89 -10.92 13.21
C ASN A 18 9.23 -10.37 14.50
N ALA A 19 8.73 -9.14 14.46
CA ALA A 19 8.03 -8.53 15.58
C ALA A 19 6.60 -9.08 15.64
N GLU A 20 6.23 -9.60 16.81
CA GLU A 20 4.90 -10.12 17.11
C GLU A 20 4.26 -9.33 18.25
N GLY A 21 2.94 -9.35 18.34
CA GLY A 21 2.18 -8.76 19.46
C GLY A 21 2.37 -7.25 19.58
N ASP A 22 2.61 -6.79 20.83
CA ASP A 22 2.71 -5.36 21.16
C ASP A 22 3.83 -4.62 20.42
N ALA A 23 4.90 -5.31 20.04
CA ALA A 23 5.99 -4.72 19.25
C ALA A 23 5.56 -4.38 17.81
N LEU A 24 4.63 -5.12 17.25
CA LEU A 24 4.03 -4.82 15.95
C LEU A 24 3.18 -3.54 16.01
N ASP A 25 2.39 -3.39 17.07
CA ASP A 25 1.49 -2.25 17.26
C ASP A 25 2.21 -0.90 17.48
N VAL A 26 3.52 -0.92 17.74
CA VAL A 26 4.37 0.29 17.74
C VAL A 26 4.72 0.78 16.34
N VAL A 27 4.74 -0.12 15.35
CA VAL A 27 5.13 0.19 13.97
C VAL A 27 3.93 0.28 13.04
N ARG A 28 2.96 -0.64 13.18
CA ARG A 28 1.80 -0.75 12.31
C ARG A 28 0.58 -1.25 13.08
N LYS A 29 -0.55 -0.57 12.89
CA LYS A 29 -1.86 -0.99 13.41
C LYS A 29 -2.90 -0.93 12.30
N SER A 30 -3.13 -2.05 11.63
CA SER A 30 -4.08 -2.18 10.51
C SER A 30 -4.53 -3.61 10.30
N ASN A 31 -5.69 -3.79 9.67
CA ASN A 31 -6.18 -5.06 9.21
C ASN A 31 -6.02 -5.16 7.68
N ILE A 32 -5.69 -6.34 7.19
CA ILE A 32 -5.47 -6.57 5.76
C ILE A 32 -6.24 -7.78 5.24
N LYS A 33 -6.51 -7.77 3.93
CA LYS A 33 -6.91 -8.92 3.14
C LYS A 33 -5.98 -9.03 1.95
N TRP A 34 -5.66 -10.24 1.57
CA TRP A 34 -4.93 -10.51 0.34
C TRP A 34 -5.91 -10.92 -0.74
N ILE A 35 -6.03 -10.12 -1.79
CA ILE A 35 -6.92 -10.37 -2.93
C ILE A 35 -6.17 -11.26 -3.91
N PRO A 36 -6.58 -12.53 -4.13
CA PRO A 36 -5.86 -13.41 -5.03
C PRO A 36 -6.03 -12.99 -6.50
N LYS A 37 -4.99 -13.23 -7.31
CA LYS A 37 -5.10 -13.10 -8.76
C LYS A 37 -5.82 -14.33 -9.32
N ASN A 38 -7.08 -14.16 -9.69
CA ASN A 38 -7.95 -15.20 -10.27
C ASN A 38 -8.90 -14.55 -11.29
N GLU A 39 -9.81 -15.33 -11.88
CA GLU A 39 -10.76 -14.85 -12.88
C GLU A 39 -11.63 -13.69 -12.36
N THR A 40 -12.07 -13.75 -11.10
CA THR A 40 -12.91 -12.72 -10.49
C THR A 40 -12.16 -11.39 -10.33
N HIS A 41 -10.88 -11.41 -9.96
CA HIS A 41 -10.12 -10.22 -9.61
C HIS A 41 -9.09 -9.83 -10.70
N GLY A 42 -8.95 -10.60 -11.78
CA GLY A 42 -7.98 -10.33 -12.85
C GLY A 42 -8.07 -8.91 -13.40
N TRP A 43 -9.30 -8.43 -13.62
CA TRP A 43 -9.55 -7.06 -14.11
C TRP A 43 -8.93 -5.97 -13.21
N LEU A 44 -8.91 -6.19 -11.89
CA LEU A 44 -8.34 -5.24 -10.95
C LEU A 44 -6.81 -5.20 -11.07
N TYR A 45 -6.18 -6.36 -11.20
CA TYR A 45 -4.73 -6.48 -11.45
C TYR A 45 -4.34 -5.78 -12.74
N ASP A 46 -5.06 -6.04 -13.83
CA ASP A 46 -4.78 -5.44 -15.14
C ASP A 46 -4.90 -3.91 -15.08
N ARG A 47 -5.95 -3.41 -14.41
CA ARG A 47 -6.17 -1.97 -14.23
C ARG A 47 -5.05 -1.32 -13.42
N LEU A 48 -4.64 -1.90 -12.31
CA LEU A 48 -3.60 -1.33 -11.46
C LEU A 48 -2.22 -1.38 -12.15
N MET A 49 -1.93 -2.47 -12.86
CA MET A 49 -0.69 -2.60 -13.64
C MET A 49 -0.63 -1.61 -14.79
N GLN A 50 -1.75 -1.30 -15.42
CA GLN A 50 -1.81 -0.25 -16.44
C GLN A 50 -1.36 1.11 -15.88
N TYR A 51 -1.88 1.52 -14.72
CA TYR A 51 -1.46 2.77 -14.08
C TYR A 51 0.01 2.75 -13.68
N MET A 52 0.47 1.64 -13.13
CA MET A 52 1.89 1.48 -12.76
C MET A 52 2.82 1.56 -13.97
N SER A 53 2.45 0.92 -15.08
CA SER A 53 3.23 0.96 -16.33
C SER A 53 3.27 2.36 -16.93
N ILE A 54 2.14 3.08 -16.95
CA ILE A 54 2.09 4.47 -17.41
C ILE A 54 3.03 5.34 -16.58
N ALA A 55 2.95 5.24 -15.25
CA ALA A 55 3.81 6.02 -14.35
C ALA A 55 5.29 5.67 -14.55
N ASN A 56 5.62 4.38 -14.64
CA ASN A 56 6.99 3.92 -14.85
C ASN A 56 7.58 4.41 -16.17
N ASN A 57 6.82 4.32 -17.26
CA ASN A 57 7.27 4.74 -18.60
C ASN A 57 7.50 6.25 -18.69
N ASN A 58 6.83 7.04 -17.87
CA ASN A 58 6.97 8.50 -17.89
C ASN A 58 8.02 9.01 -16.90
N LEU A 59 8.30 8.29 -15.80
CA LEU A 59 9.05 8.86 -14.67
C LEU A 59 10.32 8.11 -14.30
N TRP A 60 10.32 6.76 -14.27
CA TRP A 60 11.44 6.01 -13.67
C TRP A 60 12.14 5.05 -14.63
N HIS A 61 11.42 4.51 -15.62
CA HIS A 61 11.96 3.55 -16.60
C HIS A 61 12.60 2.30 -15.97
N PHE A 62 12.06 1.83 -14.82
CA PHE A 62 12.52 0.58 -14.24
C PHE A 62 12.17 -0.61 -15.15
N ASN A 63 13.06 -1.60 -15.19
CA ASN A 63 12.75 -2.88 -15.81
C ASN A 63 11.81 -3.66 -14.88
N LEU A 64 10.49 -3.59 -15.14
CA LEU A 64 9.47 -4.29 -14.38
C LEU A 64 9.20 -5.65 -15.03
N GLU A 65 9.32 -6.73 -14.25
CA GLU A 65 9.18 -8.11 -14.74
C GLU A 65 7.88 -8.75 -14.28
N SER A 66 7.42 -8.44 -13.07
CA SER A 66 6.26 -9.11 -12.48
C SER A 66 5.56 -8.29 -11.38
N ILE A 67 4.34 -8.72 -11.07
CA ILE A 67 3.68 -8.44 -9.80
C ILE A 67 4.26 -9.44 -8.78
N LEU A 68 4.77 -8.96 -7.67
CA LEU A 68 5.43 -9.78 -6.67
C LEU A 68 4.47 -10.40 -5.65
N ASP A 69 3.42 -9.64 -5.29
CA ASP A 69 2.49 -10.03 -4.23
C ASP A 69 1.04 -9.96 -4.70
N SER A 70 0.15 -10.61 -3.97
CA SER A 70 -1.29 -10.35 -4.11
C SER A 70 -1.62 -8.89 -3.76
N ILE A 71 -2.69 -8.34 -4.34
CA ILE A 71 -3.16 -7.00 -3.97
C ILE A 71 -3.56 -7.02 -2.49
N GLN A 72 -2.99 -6.09 -1.71
CA GLN A 72 -3.32 -5.91 -0.30
C GLN A 72 -4.45 -4.88 -0.17
N TYR A 73 -5.60 -5.31 0.33
CA TYR A 73 -6.65 -4.41 0.81
C TYR A 73 -6.39 -4.13 2.28
N THR A 74 -6.33 -2.86 2.67
CA THR A 74 -5.95 -2.45 4.02
C THR A 74 -7.02 -1.58 4.65
N GLN A 75 -7.31 -1.83 5.93
CA GLN A 75 -8.17 -1.01 6.79
C GLN A 75 -7.41 -0.44 7.98
N TYR A 76 -7.61 0.86 8.23
CA TYR A 76 -7.14 1.58 9.39
C TYR A 76 -8.33 2.15 10.15
N HIS A 77 -8.58 1.67 11.35
CA HIS A 77 -9.73 2.05 12.17
C HIS A 77 -9.39 3.21 13.09
N GLY A 78 -10.24 4.25 13.11
CA GLY A 78 -10.05 5.45 13.94
C GLY A 78 -10.17 5.20 15.44
N ASN A 79 -11.07 4.29 15.87
CA ASN A 79 -11.22 3.89 17.28
C ASN A 79 -9.97 3.18 17.82
N GLU A 80 -9.13 2.61 16.95
CA GLU A 80 -7.87 1.98 17.30
C GLU A 80 -6.66 2.89 17.05
N LYS A 81 -6.87 4.08 16.51
CA LYS A 81 -5.80 4.97 16.01
C LYS A 81 -4.90 4.25 14.99
N GLY A 82 -5.53 3.49 14.07
CA GLY A 82 -4.82 2.71 13.06
C GLY A 82 -3.83 3.55 12.27
N PHE A 83 -2.62 3.04 12.06
CA PHE A 83 -1.51 3.73 11.39
C PHE A 83 -0.49 2.75 10.79
N TYR A 84 0.43 3.29 10.01
CA TYR A 84 1.67 2.61 9.65
C TYR A 84 2.80 3.62 9.63
N GLY A 85 3.74 3.49 10.56
CA GLY A 85 4.87 4.41 10.73
C GLY A 85 5.81 4.45 9.52
N TRP A 86 6.81 5.33 9.58
CA TRP A 86 7.79 5.48 8.51
C TRP A 86 8.49 4.17 8.16
N HIS A 87 8.38 3.75 6.91
CA HIS A 87 8.99 2.53 6.39
C HIS A 87 9.29 2.66 4.88
N MET A 88 10.06 1.72 4.37
CA MET A 88 10.25 1.46 2.94
C MET A 88 9.62 0.11 2.62
N ASP A 89 9.16 -0.06 1.39
CA ASP A 89 8.61 -1.34 0.93
C ASP A 89 9.68 -2.31 0.44
N ILE A 90 10.93 -1.87 0.31
CA ILE A 90 12.09 -2.73 0.02
C ILE A 90 12.69 -3.28 1.32
N GLY A 91 13.34 -4.43 1.20
CA GLY A 91 13.99 -5.10 2.32
C GLY A 91 14.81 -6.31 1.87
N PRO A 92 15.19 -7.19 2.78
CA PRO A 92 15.90 -8.42 2.44
C PRO A 92 14.99 -9.42 1.70
N GLN A 93 15.62 -10.46 1.11
CA GLN A 93 14.95 -11.57 0.42
C GLN A 93 14.07 -11.07 -0.74
N GLU A 94 12.81 -11.51 -0.81
CA GLU A 94 11.87 -11.17 -1.88
C GLU A 94 11.54 -9.68 -1.95
N LEU A 95 11.62 -8.96 -0.83
CA LEU A 95 11.39 -7.52 -0.79
C LEU A 95 12.48 -6.73 -1.55
N ALA A 96 13.65 -7.31 -1.78
CA ALA A 96 14.73 -6.69 -2.55
C ALA A 96 14.38 -6.49 -4.03
N PHE A 97 13.39 -7.21 -4.53
CA PHE A 97 12.95 -7.12 -5.93
C PHE A 97 11.90 -6.02 -6.16
N ARG A 98 11.28 -5.46 -5.12
CA ARG A 98 10.27 -4.40 -5.28
C ARG A 98 10.87 -3.14 -5.87
N LYS A 99 10.25 -2.63 -6.94
CA LYS A 99 10.64 -1.39 -7.65
C LYS A 99 9.64 -0.27 -7.44
N LEU A 100 8.37 -0.56 -7.64
CA LEU A 100 7.29 0.40 -7.50
C LEU A 100 6.22 -0.10 -6.54
N SER A 101 5.76 0.81 -5.70
CA SER A 101 4.58 0.68 -4.86
C SER A 101 3.44 1.51 -5.45
N LEU A 102 2.25 0.94 -5.46
CA LEU A 102 1.03 1.60 -5.89
C LEU A 102 0.02 1.57 -4.74
N VAL A 103 -0.57 2.72 -4.44
CA VAL A 103 -1.64 2.86 -3.45
C VAL A 103 -2.88 3.45 -4.11
N VAL A 104 -4.07 2.88 -3.82
CA VAL A 104 -5.37 3.45 -4.23
C VAL A 104 -6.13 3.88 -2.99
N GLN A 105 -6.61 5.12 -2.95
CA GLN A 105 -7.51 5.62 -1.91
C GLN A 105 -8.93 5.12 -2.14
N LEU A 106 -9.47 4.31 -1.24
CA LEU A 106 -10.80 3.71 -1.39
C LEU A 106 -11.89 4.38 -0.54
N SER A 107 -11.54 5.04 0.55
CA SER A 107 -12.48 5.77 1.39
C SER A 107 -12.75 7.16 0.84
N ASN A 108 -13.98 7.66 1.01
CA ASN A 108 -14.25 9.09 0.83
C ASN A 108 -13.52 9.86 1.94
N PRO A 109 -12.82 10.97 1.64
CA PRO A 109 -12.09 11.74 2.63
C PRO A 109 -12.98 12.34 3.74
N SER A 110 -14.30 12.45 3.53
CA SER A 110 -15.26 12.86 4.57
C SER A 110 -15.57 11.76 5.59
N ASP A 111 -15.27 10.50 5.29
CA ASP A 111 -15.63 9.35 6.13
C ASP A 111 -14.60 9.06 7.23
N TYR A 112 -13.46 9.77 7.23
CA TYR A 112 -12.39 9.57 8.21
C TYR A 112 -11.56 10.82 8.47
N SER A 113 -10.87 10.85 9.60
CA SER A 113 -9.96 11.93 10.00
C SER A 113 -8.55 11.38 10.26
N GLY A 114 -7.52 12.18 10.00
CA GLY A 114 -6.13 11.68 10.03
C GLY A 114 -5.84 10.76 8.85
N GLY A 115 -4.97 9.77 9.02
CA GLY A 115 -4.69 8.76 8.01
C GLY A 115 -4.05 9.31 6.73
N ASP A 116 -3.23 10.35 6.85
CA ASP A 116 -2.52 10.93 5.70
C ASP A 116 -1.44 9.97 5.22
N LEU A 117 -1.43 9.69 3.92
CA LEU A 117 -0.27 9.06 3.28
C LEU A 117 0.76 10.15 3.00
N GLN A 118 1.91 10.02 3.63
CA GLN A 118 3.04 10.93 3.48
C GLN A 118 4.21 10.19 2.87
N ILE A 119 4.90 10.83 1.92
CA ILE A 119 6.06 10.28 1.23
C ILE A 119 7.22 11.27 1.37
N ARG A 120 8.40 10.76 1.74
CA ARG A 120 9.63 11.52 1.88
C ARG A 120 10.58 11.21 0.74
N SER A 121 10.98 12.23 0.02
CA SER A 121 11.98 12.17 -1.06
C SER A 121 13.16 13.08 -0.75
N GLY A 122 14.16 13.13 -1.65
CA GLY A 122 15.26 14.09 -1.55
C GLY A 122 14.83 15.56 -1.62
N HIS A 123 13.61 15.85 -2.03
CA HIS A 123 13.03 17.20 -2.10
C HIS A 123 12.15 17.56 -0.89
N GLY A 124 12.09 16.70 0.12
CA GLY A 124 11.30 16.90 1.32
C GLY A 124 10.15 15.90 1.46
N GLU A 125 9.17 16.26 2.29
CA GLU A 125 8.01 15.44 2.61
C GLU A 125 6.77 16.00 1.90
N ALA A 126 5.99 15.11 1.28
CA ALA A 126 4.74 15.43 0.62
C ALA A 126 3.59 14.62 1.23
N THR A 127 2.48 15.28 1.51
CA THR A 127 1.20 14.62 1.83
C THR A 127 0.41 14.47 0.53
N VAL A 128 0.00 13.24 0.22
CA VAL A 128 -0.72 12.94 -1.02
C VAL A 128 -2.22 13.19 -0.87
N SER A 129 -2.91 13.36 -2.00
CA SER A 129 -4.37 13.56 -2.03
C SER A 129 -5.11 12.40 -1.39
N LYS A 130 -6.14 12.73 -0.59
CA LYS A 130 -7.10 11.78 0.00
C LYS A 130 -8.30 11.49 -0.91
N THR A 131 -8.42 12.17 -2.03
CA THR A 131 -9.57 12.00 -2.93
C THR A 131 -9.79 10.54 -3.26
N GLN A 132 -11.01 10.06 -3.07
CA GLN A 132 -11.40 8.68 -3.38
C GLN A 132 -11.10 8.35 -4.85
N GLY A 133 -10.52 7.18 -5.10
CA GLY A 133 -10.12 6.74 -6.43
C GLY A 133 -8.73 7.25 -6.88
N THR A 134 -8.09 8.14 -6.12
CA THR A 134 -6.72 8.56 -6.45
C THR A 134 -5.78 7.36 -6.41
N VAL A 135 -4.99 7.22 -7.47
CA VAL A 135 -3.90 6.24 -7.59
C VAL A 135 -2.57 6.95 -7.42
N ILE A 136 -1.78 6.51 -6.48
CA ILE A 136 -0.46 7.03 -6.16
C ILE A 136 0.57 5.95 -6.50
N VAL A 137 1.57 6.27 -7.30
CA VAL A 137 2.68 5.36 -7.64
C VAL A 137 3.98 6.04 -7.22
N PHE A 138 4.85 5.29 -6.58
CA PHE A 138 6.16 5.78 -6.12
C PHE A 138 7.18 4.64 -6.04
N PRO A 139 8.49 4.94 -6.14
CA PRO A 139 9.54 3.96 -5.91
C PRO A 139 9.48 3.33 -4.53
N SER A 140 9.56 2.01 -4.46
CA SER A 140 9.40 1.24 -3.22
C SER A 140 10.48 1.56 -2.17
N TYR A 141 11.60 2.19 -2.56
CA TYR A 141 12.67 2.65 -1.66
C TYR A 141 12.37 3.99 -0.97
N LEU A 142 11.30 4.70 -1.34
CA LEU A 142 10.97 5.94 -0.66
C LEU A 142 10.35 5.67 0.72
N LEU A 143 10.83 6.42 1.72
CA LEU A 143 10.21 6.43 3.04
C LEU A 143 8.79 6.98 2.94
N HIS A 144 7.85 6.25 3.52
CA HIS A 144 6.45 6.68 3.56
C HIS A 144 5.77 6.18 4.82
N GLN A 145 4.65 6.82 5.15
CA GLN A 145 3.84 6.45 6.32
C GLN A 145 2.36 6.70 6.07
N VAL A 146 1.53 6.06 6.86
CA VAL A 146 0.13 6.44 7.08
C VAL A 146 0.02 6.97 8.50
N THR A 147 -0.28 8.26 8.65
CA THR A 147 -0.46 8.88 9.97
C THR A 147 -1.66 8.25 10.71
N PRO A 148 -1.75 8.37 12.05
CA PRO A 148 -2.88 7.80 12.77
C PRO A 148 -4.24 8.28 12.24
N VAL A 149 -5.14 7.33 11.97
CA VAL A 149 -6.56 7.61 11.72
C VAL A 149 -7.20 7.94 13.06
N THR A 150 -7.75 9.13 13.19
CA THR A 150 -8.31 9.63 14.47
C THR A 150 -9.82 9.52 14.56
N GLY A 151 -10.50 9.20 13.43
CA GLY A 151 -11.93 8.97 13.37
C GLY A 151 -12.31 8.24 12.09
N GLY A 152 -13.38 7.47 12.11
CA GLY A 152 -13.90 6.76 10.95
C GLY A 152 -13.04 5.57 10.49
N LEU A 153 -13.09 5.28 9.18
CA LEU A 153 -12.41 4.12 8.57
C LEU A 153 -11.71 4.52 7.27
N ARG A 154 -10.39 4.42 7.26
CA ARG A 154 -9.59 4.58 6.04
C ARG A 154 -9.32 3.23 5.39
N GLU A 155 -9.60 3.13 4.10
CA GLU A 155 -9.38 1.93 3.30
C GLU A 155 -8.55 2.24 2.07
N SER A 156 -7.66 1.33 1.72
CA SER A 156 -6.79 1.46 0.55
C SER A 156 -6.46 0.11 -0.08
N LEU A 157 -6.06 0.12 -1.35
CA LEU A 157 -5.35 -1.00 -1.98
C LEU A 157 -3.87 -0.67 -2.05
N VAL A 158 -3.05 -1.70 -1.96
CA VAL A 158 -1.62 -1.63 -2.20
C VAL A 158 -1.20 -2.76 -3.13
N LEU A 159 -0.33 -2.45 -4.09
CA LEU A 159 0.25 -3.41 -5.03
C LEU A 159 1.73 -3.10 -5.24
N TRP A 160 2.54 -4.12 -5.38
CA TRP A 160 3.97 -4.00 -5.66
C TRP A 160 4.33 -4.67 -6.98
N SER A 161 5.11 -3.96 -7.77
CA SER A 161 5.75 -4.50 -8.97
C SER A 161 7.24 -4.58 -8.77
N GLY A 162 7.85 -5.60 -9.30
CA GLY A 162 9.26 -5.88 -9.13
C GLY A 162 10.01 -6.18 -10.42
N GLY A 163 11.30 -6.25 -10.26
CA GLY A 163 12.29 -6.60 -11.28
C GLY A 163 13.57 -7.04 -10.59
N ASN A 164 14.68 -7.08 -11.31
CA ASN A 164 15.97 -7.47 -10.75
C ASN A 164 16.31 -6.64 -9.49
N SER A 165 16.97 -7.26 -8.51
CA SER A 165 17.47 -6.54 -7.31
C SER A 165 18.31 -5.34 -7.69
N TYR A 166 18.35 -4.33 -6.82
CA TYR A 166 19.29 -3.21 -6.98
C TYR A 166 20.72 -3.72 -6.84
N LYS A 167 21.60 -3.28 -7.76
CA LYS A 167 23.03 -3.62 -7.77
C LYS A 167 23.84 -2.43 -7.29
#